data_9296d690ef6b98757eed5a152abea19c
#
_entry.id   9296d690ef6b98757eed5a152abea19c
#
_cell.length_a   1.000
_cell.length_b   1.000
_cell.length_c   1.000
_cell.angle_alpha   90.00
_cell.angle_beta   90.00
_cell.angle_gamma   90.00
#
_symmetry.space_group_name_H-M   'P 1'
#
loop_
_entity.id
_entity.type
_entity.pdbx_description
1 polymer ?
#
loop_
_entity_poly.entity_id
_entity_poly.type
_entity_poly.pdbx_seq_one_letter_code
_entity_poly.pdbx_strand_id
1 'polypeptide(L)'
;MTNPRVSSLAASALAGATMLTSLPAAAQVDPNRFLDQFEATFGKFEGFRRSGAKGVCAVGEFTGSAEGRALSVSSAFSGRPVPVVARFSVGGANPKAADNVRGQRNMALQFNLPGGEVWQMGNISAPVFGAANPEQFLGRLQSLQPDPATKAPDPAKVKAFADANPEVLLQGRYFAGQPVPASFAALNYWGVHAFAFVNARGEKQFGKWTFEPVGGTSSLTDDEAKARGANFLFDDLRQRAPSGSVAFDFKLQLAQPGDKIDSSVVTLPDDRRKVSLGRLVIKSVAADSTGECVGITYNPMVLPKGVEPSTDPMLIARSAPYAVGLGRRLVEGAKQ
;
A
#
# COMPACT_ATOMS: atom_id res chain seq x y z
N MET A 1 -12.20 67.91 56.32
CA MET A 1 -13.37 67.58 55.49
C MET A 1 -12.88 67.55 54.05
N THR A 2 -12.36 66.46 53.57
CA THR A 2 -11.84 66.33 52.19
C THR A 2 -12.26 65.00 51.62
N ASN A 3 -13.07 65.03 50.60
CA ASN A 3 -13.57 63.88 49.85
C ASN A 3 -12.48 63.35 48.90
N PRO A 4 -12.21 62.04 48.79
CA PRO A 4 -11.38 61.50 47.70
C PRO A 4 -12.24 61.11 46.47
N ARG A 5 -11.82 61.56 45.33
CA ARG A 5 -12.34 61.16 44.00
C ARG A 5 -11.97 59.75 43.65
N VAL A 6 -12.97 58.96 43.30
CA VAL A 6 -12.80 57.62 42.74
C VAL A 6 -12.65 57.77 41.23
N SER A 7 -11.50 57.40 40.67
CA SER A 7 -11.25 57.31 39.23
C SER A 7 -11.58 55.90 38.73
N SER A 8 -12.62 55.80 37.87
CA SER A 8 -12.98 54.57 37.17
C SER A 8 -12.07 54.33 35.97
N LEU A 9 -11.33 53.28 35.99
CA LEU A 9 -10.59 52.74 34.81
C LEU A 9 -11.56 51.86 34.02
N ALA A 10 -11.88 52.31 32.83
CA ALA A 10 -12.59 51.50 31.84
C ALA A 10 -11.61 50.56 31.13
N ALA A 11 -11.73 49.26 31.33
CA ALA A 11 -11.01 48.22 30.63
C ALA A 11 -11.74 47.88 29.32
N SER A 12 -11.16 48.29 28.20
CA SER A 12 -11.64 47.91 26.87
C SER A 12 -11.12 46.48 26.54
N ALA A 13 -12.03 45.51 26.55
CA ALA A 13 -11.78 44.14 26.06
C ALA A 13 -11.83 44.10 24.54
N LEU A 14 -10.69 44.00 23.86
CA LEU A 14 -10.64 43.65 22.43
C LEU A 14 -10.95 42.15 22.30
N ALA A 15 -12.13 41.82 21.80
CA ALA A 15 -12.48 40.48 21.37
C ALA A 15 -11.87 40.22 19.99
N GLY A 16 -10.72 39.54 19.95
CA GLY A 16 -10.12 39.03 18.73
C GLY A 16 -10.93 37.85 18.19
N ALA A 17 -11.74 38.07 17.16
CA ALA A 17 -12.39 37.01 16.41
C ALA A 17 -11.34 36.29 15.55
N THR A 18 -10.85 35.14 15.99
CA THR A 18 -10.07 34.19 15.16
C THR A 18 -11.03 33.59 14.12
N MET A 19 -10.96 34.09 12.88
CA MET A 19 -11.58 33.40 11.74
C MET A 19 -10.82 32.08 11.51
N LEU A 20 -11.39 30.98 11.93
CA LEU A 20 -11.03 29.64 11.46
C LEU A 20 -11.47 29.56 10.01
N THR A 21 -10.54 29.77 9.08
CA THR A 21 -10.72 29.43 7.68
C THR A 21 -10.81 27.91 7.58
N SER A 22 -12.02 27.38 7.51
CA SER A 22 -12.25 26.00 7.12
C SER A 22 -11.72 25.82 5.70
N LEU A 23 -10.60 25.12 5.54
CA LEU A 23 -10.17 24.60 4.25
C LEU A 23 -11.34 23.76 3.71
N PRO A 24 -11.72 23.91 2.42
CA PRO A 24 -12.73 23.05 1.83
C PRO A 24 -12.21 21.61 1.95
N ALA A 25 -12.93 20.76 2.66
CA ALA A 25 -12.70 19.32 2.62
C ALA A 25 -12.84 18.93 1.15
N ALA A 26 -11.74 18.59 0.49
CA ALA A 26 -11.78 17.99 -0.84
C ALA A 26 -12.81 16.85 -0.74
N ALA A 27 -13.80 16.86 -1.63
CA ALA A 27 -14.91 15.91 -1.59
C ALA A 27 -14.31 14.49 -1.69
N GLN A 28 -14.18 13.84 -0.56
CA GLN A 28 -13.58 12.51 -0.48
C GLN A 28 -14.53 11.56 -1.19
N VAL A 29 -14.02 10.79 -2.16
CA VAL A 29 -14.82 9.79 -2.87
C VAL A 29 -15.48 8.87 -1.85
N ASP A 30 -16.80 8.71 -1.92
CA ASP A 30 -17.55 7.82 -1.03
C ASP A 30 -16.97 6.40 -1.10
N PRO A 31 -16.51 5.84 0.03
CA PRO A 31 -15.88 4.53 0.06
C PRO A 31 -16.80 3.38 -0.39
N ASN A 32 -18.12 3.49 -0.19
CA ASN A 32 -19.07 2.52 -0.70
C ASN A 32 -19.16 2.59 -2.22
N ARG A 33 -19.35 3.78 -2.77
CA ARG A 33 -19.37 4.01 -4.23
C ARG A 33 -18.09 3.52 -4.89
N PHE A 34 -16.94 3.71 -4.22
CA PHE A 34 -15.66 3.23 -4.71
C PHE A 34 -15.63 1.69 -4.81
N LEU A 35 -16.07 0.99 -3.76
CA LEU A 35 -16.11 -0.48 -3.76
C LEU A 35 -17.19 -1.04 -4.70
N ASP A 36 -18.34 -0.39 -4.80
CA ASP A 36 -19.39 -0.78 -5.75
C ASP A 36 -18.88 -0.70 -7.19
N GLN A 37 -18.15 0.38 -7.52
CA GLN A 37 -17.51 0.51 -8.83
C GLN A 37 -16.43 -0.53 -9.05
N PHE A 38 -15.67 -0.87 -8.01
CA PHE A 38 -14.65 -1.92 -8.09
C PHE A 38 -15.29 -3.28 -8.41
N GLU A 39 -16.38 -3.61 -7.72
CA GLU A 39 -17.18 -4.83 -7.97
C GLU A 39 -17.82 -4.83 -9.36
N ALA A 40 -18.34 -3.69 -9.82
CA ALA A 40 -18.91 -3.56 -11.16
C ALA A 40 -17.87 -3.76 -12.28
N THR A 41 -16.61 -3.35 -12.02
CA THR A 41 -15.53 -3.43 -13.01
C THR A 41 -14.89 -4.81 -13.07
N PHE A 42 -14.61 -5.44 -11.91
CA PHE A 42 -13.83 -6.67 -11.83
C PHE A 42 -14.62 -7.91 -11.39
N GLY A 43 -15.90 -7.74 -11.12
CA GLY A 43 -16.76 -8.79 -10.59
C GLY A 43 -16.76 -8.84 -9.06
N LYS A 44 -17.84 -9.36 -8.49
CA LYS A 44 -18.00 -9.61 -7.07
C LYS A 44 -17.76 -11.09 -6.77
N PHE A 45 -16.86 -11.34 -5.83
CA PHE A 45 -16.61 -12.67 -5.27
C PHE A 45 -16.83 -12.59 -3.76
N GLU A 46 -17.94 -13.19 -3.30
CA GLU A 46 -18.36 -13.09 -1.89
C GLU A 46 -17.35 -13.74 -0.95
N GLY A 47 -17.09 -13.08 0.19
CA GLY A 47 -16.09 -13.51 1.17
C GLY A 47 -14.64 -13.24 0.78
N PHE A 48 -14.36 -12.82 -0.46
CA PHE A 48 -13.00 -12.52 -0.91
C PHE A 48 -12.68 -11.02 -0.87
N ARG A 49 -11.39 -10.72 -0.85
CA ARG A 49 -10.88 -9.34 -1.00
C ARG A 49 -11.23 -8.82 -2.40
N ARG A 50 -11.60 -7.55 -2.50
CA ARG A 50 -11.95 -6.92 -3.79
C ARG A 50 -10.73 -6.74 -4.71
N SER A 51 -9.52 -6.72 -4.14
CA SER A 51 -8.26 -6.73 -4.89
C SER A 51 -7.28 -7.69 -4.22
N GLY A 52 -6.46 -8.37 -5.04
CA GLY A 52 -5.59 -9.42 -4.55
C GLY A 52 -6.38 -10.60 -3.96
N ALA A 53 -7.51 -10.97 -4.58
CA ALA A 53 -8.42 -12.00 -4.06
C ALA A 53 -7.75 -13.36 -3.89
N LYS A 54 -6.95 -13.79 -4.89
CA LYS A 54 -6.13 -14.99 -4.77
C LYS A 54 -4.86 -14.69 -3.99
N GLY A 55 -4.68 -15.31 -2.83
CA GLY A 55 -3.52 -15.09 -1.98
C GLY A 55 -3.33 -16.17 -0.93
N VAL A 56 -2.25 -16.04 -0.18
CA VAL A 56 -1.91 -16.91 0.96
C VAL A 56 -1.35 -16.07 2.10
N CYS A 57 -1.67 -16.48 3.33
CA CYS A 57 -1.05 -15.95 4.54
C CYS A 57 0.37 -16.51 4.71
N ALA A 58 1.24 -15.70 5.24
CA ALA A 58 2.57 -16.13 5.64
C ALA A 58 2.96 -15.46 6.96
N VAL A 59 3.84 -16.06 7.70
CA VAL A 59 4.42 -15.48 8.90
C VAL A 59 5.94 -15.46 8.79
N GLY A 60 6.54 -14.47 9.41
CA GLY A 60 7.97 -14.26 9.38
C GLY A 60 8.44 -13.31 10.46
N GLU A 61 9.64 -12.84 10.31
CA GLU A 61 10.26 -11.88 11.23
C GLU A 61 10.98 -10.78 10.46
N PHE A 62 10.97 -9.59 11.03
CA PHE A 62 11.74 -8.47 10.55
C PHE A 62 12.78 -8.06 11.60
N THR A 63 14.02 -7.86 11.16
CA THR A 63 15.10 -7.31 11.98
C THR A 63 15.54 -5.98 11.42
N GLY A 64 15.32 -4.91 12.20
CA GLY A 64 15.69 -3.56 11.83
C GLY A 64 17.20 -3.32 11.86
N SER A 65 17.69 -2.45 10.98
CA SER A 65 19.10 -2.06 10.87
C SER A 65 19.47 -0.89 11.78
N ALA A 66 20.78 -0.62 11.92
CA ALA A 66 21.29 0.58 12.58
C ALA A 66 20.92 1.86 11.81
N GLU A 67 20.89 1.83 10.47
CA GLU A 67 20.47 2.97 9.65
C GLU A 67 18.98 3.26 9.85
N GLY A 68 18.11 2.22 9.91
CA GLY A 68 16.69 2.37 10.23
C GLY A 68 16.48 3.04 11.60
N ARG A 69 17.26 2.64 12.62
CA ARG A 69 17.22 3.25 13.97
C ARG A 69 17.67 4.71 13.96
N ALA A 70 18.62 5.07 13.12
CA ALA A 70 19.06 6.46 13.00
C ALA A 70 17.99 7.36 12.36
N LEU A 71 17.15 6.80 11.49
CA LEU A 71 16.10 7.51 10.77
C LEU A 71 14.78 7.60 11.53
N SER A 72 14.45 6.61 12.38
CA SER A 72 13.15 6.55 13.03
C SER A 72 13.23 6.00 14.45
N VAL A 73 12.42 6.59 15.34
CA VAL A 73 12.20 6.10 16.72
C VAL A 73 11.31 4.86 16.79
N SER A 74 10.82 4.36 15.67
CA SER A 74 9.98 3.17 15.65
C SER A 74 10.69 1.97 16.26
N SER A 75 9.99 1.23 17.12
CA SER A 75 10.48 0.01 17.75
C SER A 75 10.77 -1.11 16.74
N ALA A 76 10.23 -0.99 15.50
CA ALA A 76 10.58 -1.87 14.38
C ALA A 76 12.10 -1.88 14.10
N PHE A 77 12.79 -0.77 14.39
CA PHE A 77 14.22 -0.62 14.15
C PHE A 77 15.09 -0.82 15.39
N SER A 78 14.55 -1.47 16.43
CA SER A 78 15.30 -1.75 17.66
C SER A 78 16.52 -2.67 17.46
N GLY A 79 16.62 -3.38 16.34
CA GLY A 79 17.61 -4.41 16.07
C GLY A 79 17.22 -5.79 16.64
N ARG A 80 16.10 -5.88 17.35
CA ARG A 80 15.50 -7.15 17.77
C ARG A 80 14.50 -7.63 16.70
N PRO A 81 14.42 -8.95 16.44
CA PRO A 81 13.40 -9.49 15.55
C PRO A 81 11.98 -9.13 16.06
N VAL A 82 11.12 -8.70 15.15
CA VAL A 82 9.69 -8.47 15.41
C VAL A 82 8.87 -9.40 14.53
N PRO A 83 7.77 -9.98 15.05
CA PRO A 83 6.90 -10.86 14.27
C PRO A 83 6.23 -10.10 13.12
N VAL A 84 6.11 -10.74 11.96
CA VAL A 84 5.44 -10.18 10.79
C VAL A 84 4.40 -11.17 10.27
N VAL A 85 3.17 -10.69 10.09
CA VAL A 85 2.13 -11.39 9.33
C VAL A 85 2.11 -10.82 7.93
N ALA A 86 2.41 -11.66 6.94
CA ALA A 86 2.47 -11.29 5.54
C ALA A 86 1.30 -11.91 4.76
N ARG A 87 0.96 -11.29 3.63
CA ARG A 87 0.07 -11.86 2.65
C ARG A 87 0.62 -11.66 1.25
N PHE A 88 0.92 -12.76 0.57
CA PHE A 88 1.28 -12.74 -0.85
C PHE A 88 0.04 -12.98 -1.71
N SER A 89 -0.11 -12.23 -2.81
CA SER A 89 -1.27 -12.37 -3.69
C SER A 89 -0.96 -11.93 -5.12
N VAL A 90 -1.78 -12.40 -6.05
CA VAL A 90 -1.82 -11.86 -7.41
C VAL A 90 -2.82 -10.71 -7.48
N GLY A 91 -2.63 -9.77 -8.41
CA GLY A 91 -3.56 -8.65 -8.61
C GLY A 91 -4.94 -9.10 -9.10
N GLY A 92 -5.94 -8.24 -8.91
CA GLY A 92 -7.31 -8.47 -9.36
C GLY A 92 -8.23 -9.09 -8.33
N ALA A 93 -9.52 -9.20 -8.70
CA ALA A 93 -10.61 -9.65 -7.83
C ALA A 93 -10.92 -11.15 -7.95
N ASN A 94 -10.42 -11.84 -8.98
CA ASN A 94 -10.72 -13.25 -9.22
C ASN A 94 -9.88 -14.17 -8.30
N PRO A 95 -10.50 -14.92 -7.36
CA PRO A 95 -9.77 -15.83 -6.47
C PRO A 95 -9.21 -17.07 -7.18
N LYS A 96 -9.62 -17.31 -8.44
CA LYS A 96 -9.13 -18.41 -9.28
C LYS A 96 -8.15 -17.94 -10.37
N ALA A 97 -7.66 -16.68 -10.29
CA ALA A 97 -6.72 -16.15 -11.27
C ALA A 97 -5.47 -17.01 -11.38
N ALA A 98 -5.01 -17.28 -12.59
CA ALA A 98 -3.74 -17.96 -12.81
C ALA A 98 -2.57 -17.06 -12.42
N ASP A 99 -1.52 -17.64 -11.85
CA ASP A 99 -0.32 -16.90 -11.44
C ASP A 99 0.83 -17.00 -12.46
N ASN A 100 0.63 -17.79 -13.53
CA ASN A 100 1.56 -17.94 -14.64
C ASN A 100 1.36 -16.93 -15.78
N VAL A 101 0.65 -15.82 -15.51
CA VAL A 101 0.42 -14.73 -16.47
C VAL A 101 1.08 -13.44 -15.98
N ARG A 102 1.41 -12.53 -16.94
CA ARG A 102 1.95 -11.21 -16.61
C ARG A 102 0.95 -10.41 -15.77
N GLY A 103 1.44 -9.58 -14.87
CA GLY A 103 0.59 -8.71 -14.04
C GLY A 103 1.13 -8.50 -12.63
N GLN A 104 0.34 -7.81 -11.83
CA GLN A 104 0.69 -7.38 -10.50
C GLN A 104 0.81 -8.55 -9.50
N ARG A 105 1.86 -8.50 -8.69
CA ARG A 105 2.03 -9.30 -7.47
C ARG A 105 2.04 -8.36 -6.28
N ASN A 106 1.52 -8.82 -5.16
CA ASN A 106 1.45 -8.01 -3.94
C ASN A 106 2.12 -8.74 -2.80
N MET A 107 2.75 -7.96 -1.91
CA MET A 107 3.23 -8.36 -0.60
C MET A 107 2.70 -7.35 0.42
N ALA A 108 1.66 -7.75 1.14
CA ALA A 108 1.12 -6.95 2.25
C ALA A 108 1.71 -7.45 3.57
N LEU A 109 2.06 -6.54 4.47
CA LEU A 109 2.78 -6.84 5.70
C LEU A 109 2.10 -6.16 6.90
N GLN A 110 2.04 -6.86 8.02
CA GLN A 110 1.79 -6.31 9.34
C GLN A 110 2.93 -6.67 10.26
N PHE A 111 3.61 -5.66 10.79
CA PHE A 111 4.61 -5.82 11.85
C PHE A 111 3.89 -5.71 13.19
N ASN A 112 4.06 -6.73 14.03
CA ASN A 112 3.53 -6.75 15.40
C ASN A 112 4.60 -6.26 16.35
N LEU A 113 4.51 -4.99 16.75
CA LEU A 113 5.53 -4.30 17.50
C LEU A 113 5.32 -4.42 19.01
N PRO A 114 6.37 -4.22 19.83
CA PRO A 114 6.24 -4.19 21.29
C PRO A 114 5.18 -3.19 21.76
N GLY A 115 4.49 -3.55 22.85
CA GLY A 115 3.42 -2.71 23.41
C GLY A 115 2.08 -2.78 22.67
N GLY A 116 1.92 -3.71 21.73
CA GLY A 116 0.69 -3.87 20.95
C GLY A 116 0.57 -2.89 19.78
N GLU A 117 1.61 -2.12 19.50
CA GLU A 117 1.68 -1.25 18.33
C GLU A 117 1.78 -2.10 17.05
N VAL A 118 1.18 -1.65 15.97
CA VAL A 118 1.23 -2.34 14.67
C VAL A 118 1.62 -1.38 13.55
N TRP A 119 2.30 -1.92 12.54
CA TRP A 119 2.60 -1.22 11.30
C TRP A 119 2.09 -2.04 10.13
N GLN A 120 1.19 -1.48 9.31
CA GLN A 120 0.66 -2.16 8.14
C GLN A 120 1.17 -1.53 6.85
N MET A 121 1.46 -2.36 5.86
CA MET A 121 1.96 -1.96 4.55
C MET A 121 1.27 -2.73 3.44
N GLY A 122 0.97 -2.05 2.32
CA GLY A 122 0.59 -2.69 1.07
C GLY A 122 1.66 -2.40 0.01
N ASN A 123 2.38 -3.41 -0.42
CA ASN A 123 3.43 -3.28 -1.43
C ASN A 123 3.02 -4.00 -2.71
N ILE A 124 3.38 -3.44 -3.86
CA ILE A 124 3.07 -3.99 -5.19
C ILE A 124 4.36 -4.18 -6.00
N SER A 125 4.32 -5.07 -6.99
CA SER A 125 5.46 -5.35 -7.86
C SER A 125 5.63 -4.32 -9.00
N ALA A 126 5.32 -3.05 -8.73
CA ALA A 126 5.54 -1.93 -9.64
C ALA A 126 5.96 -0.68 -8.85
N PRO A 127 6.84 0.17 -9.41
CA PRO A 127 7.33 1.36 -8.72
C PRO A 127 6.30 2.51 -8.69
N VAL A 128 5.20 2.39 -9.44
CA VAL A 128 4.14 3.39 -9.54
C VAL A 128 2.75 2.76 -9.40
N PHE A 129 1.79 3.54 -8.93
CA PHE A 129 0.39 3.16 -8.87
C PHE A 129 -0.35 3.55 -10.17
N GLY A 130 -1.59 3.07 -10.33
CA GLY A 130 -2.39 3.29 -11.55
C GLY A 130 -3.28 4.53 -11.53
N ALA A 131 -3.11 5.43 -10.58
CA ALA A 131 -3.82 6.71 -10.49
C ALA A 131 -3.12 7.66 -9.51
N ALA A 132 -3.21 8.97 -9.76
CA ALA A 132 -2.60 10.00 -8.93
C ALA A 132 -3.46 10.43 -7.73
N ASN A 133 -4.78 10.25 -7.83
CA ASN A 133 -5.74 10.59 -6.78
C ASN A 133 -6.99 9.69 -6.82
N PRO A 134 -7.85 9.72 -5.79
CA PRO A 134 -9.04 8.85 -5.70
C PRO A 134 -10.05 9.05 -6.82
N GLU A 135 -10.28 10.30 -7.25
CA GLU A 135 -11.23 10.64 -8.32
C GLU A 135 -10.77 10.04 -9.65
N GLN A 136 -9.48 10.18 -9.94
CA GLN A 136 -8.88 9.59 -11.14
C GLN A 136 -8.94 8.06 -11.09
N PHE A 137 -8.71 7.46 -9.91
CA PHE A 137 -8.83 6.01 -9.77
C PHE A 137 -10.27 5.53 -9.99
N LEU A 138 -11.27 6.23 -9.44
CA LEU A 138 -12.67 5.94 -9.68
C LEU A 138 -13.02 6.09 -11.18
N GLY A 139 -12.61 7.17 -11.83
CA GLY A 139 -12.82 7.40 -13.27
C GLY A 139 -12.17 6.30 -14.13
N ARG A 140 -10.97 5.85 -13.75
CA ARG A 140 -10.33 4.70 -14.40
C ARG A 140 -11.15 3.43 -14.26
N LEU A 141 -11.66 3.12 -13.06
CA LEU A 141 -12.53 1.96 -12.86
C LEU A 141 -13.79 2.05 -13.73
N GLN A 142 -14.42 3.23 -13.79
CA GLN A 142 -15.60 3.47 -14.64
C GLN A 142 -15.30 3.28 -16.13
N SER A 143 -14.14 3.75 -16.61
CA SER A 143 -13.75 3.57 -18.00
C SER A 143 -13.48 2.10 -18.38
N LEU A 144 -13.03 1.30 -17.39
CA LEU A 144 -12.74 -0.13 -17.56
C LEU A 144 -13.95 -1.03 -17.27
N GLN A 145 -15.10 -0.47 -16.88
CA GLN A 145 -16.29 -1.27 -16.59
C GLN A 145 -16.77 -1.98 -17.87
N PRO A 146 -16.95 -3.32 -17.82
CA PRO A 146 -17.45 -4.06 -18.97
C PRO A 146 -18.87 -3.64 -19.37
N ASP A 147 -19.09 -3.47 -20.66
CA ASP A 147 -20.42 -3.30 -21.22
C ASP A 147 -21.25 -4.58 -21.00
N PRO A 148 -22.52 -4.48 -20.55
CA PRO A 148 -23.34 -5.65 -20.28
C PRO A 148 -23.57 -6.59 -21.49
N ALA A 149 -23.56 -6.05 -22.72
CA ALA A 149 -23.77 -6.83 -23.93
C ALA A 149 -22.50 -7.50 -24.43
N THR A 150 -21.38 -6.74 -24.50
CA THR A 150 -20.11 -7.23 -25.07
C THR A 150 -19.22 -7.93 -24.04
N LYS A 151 -19.50 -7.76 -22.74
CA LYS A 151 -18.69 -8.25 -21.60
C LYS A 151 -17.25 -7.73 -21.61
N ALA A 152 -16.96 -6.69 -22.37
CA ALA A 152 -15.66 -6.03 -22.49
C ALA A 152 -15.80 -4.52 -22.26
N PRO A 153 -14.73 -3.85 -21.77
CA PRO A 153 -14.71 -2.40 -21.70
C PRO A 153 -14.86 -1.77 -23.10
N ASP A 154 -15.53 -0.61 -23.17
CA ASP A 154 -15.61 0.19 -24.39
C ASP A 154 -14.23 0.83 -24.69
N PRO A 155 -13.57 0.44 -25.80
CA PRO A 155 -12.23 0.96 -26.11
C PRO A 155 -12.18 2.47 -26.29
N ALA A 156 -13.28 3.10 -26.78
CA ALA A 156 -13.35 4.54 -26.97
C ALA A 156 -13.37 5.27 -25.63
N LYS A 157 -14.13 4.79 -24.65
CA LYS A 157 -14.16 5.33 -23.29
C LYS A 157 -12.82 5.16 -22.58
N VAL A 158 -12.21 3.99 -22.70
CA VAL A 158 -10.88 3.73 -22.11
C VAL A 158 -9.84 4.68 -22.70
N LYS A 159 -9.85 4.84 -24.04
CA LYS A 159 -8.92 5.75 -24.72
C LYS A 159 -9.15 7.21 -24.31
N ALA A 160 -10.39 7.68 -24.32
CA ALA A 160 -10.72 9.06 -23.97
C ALA A 160 -10.29 9.39 -22.52
N PHE A 161 -10.50 8.45 -21.58
CA PHE A 161 -10.05 8.64 -20.20
C PHE A 161 -8.52 8.66 -20.09
N ALA A 162 -7.83 7.77 -20.80
CA ALA A 162 -6.37 7.69 -20.78
C ALA A 162 -5.70 8.90 -21.46
N ASP A 163 -6.30 9.43 -22.53
CA ASP A 163 -5.82 10.67 -23.20
C ASP A 163 -5.91 11.89 -22.27
N ALA A 164 -6.97 11.98 -21.46
CA ALA A 164 -7.14 13.04 -20.46
C ALA A 164 -6.30 12.81 -19.17
N ASN A 165 -5.82 11.60 -18.93
CA ASN A 165 -5.12 11.19 -17.71
C ASN A 165 -3.96 10.24 -18.06
N PRO A 166 -2.90 10.70 -18.75
CA PRO A 166 -1.87 9.82 -19.31
C PRO A 166 -1.09 8.99 -18.27
N GLU A 167 -1.01 9.45 -17.03
CA GLU A 167 -0.33 8.76 -15.93
C GLU A 167 -1.01 7.44 -15.52
N VAL A 168 -2.30 7.26 -15.81
CA VAL A 168 -2.99 5.99 -15.49
C VAL A 168 -2.48 4.81 -16.32
N LEU A 169 -1.77 5.10 -17.42
CA LEU A 169 -1.16 4.09 -18.28
C LEU A 169 0.19 3.59 -17.75
N LEU A 170 0.87 4.34 -16.87
CA LEU A 170 2.25 4.04 -16.44
C LEU A 170 2.36 2.65 -15.81
N GLN A 171 1.48 2.33 -14.87
CA GLN A 171 1.49 1.01 -14.22
C GLN A 171 1.18 -0.14 -15.20
N GLY A 172 0.19 0.06 -16.08
CA GLY A 172 -0.16 -0.94 -17.10
C GLY A 172 0.98 -1.20 -18.08
N ARG A 173 1.64 -0.14 -18.56
CA ARG A 173 2.83 -0.25 -19.44
C ARG A 173 3.99 -0.96 -18.72
N TYR A 174 4.21 -0.64 -17.44
CA TYR A 174 5.21 -1.35 -16.63
C TYR A 174 4.94 -2.86 -16.63
N PHE A 175 3.73 -3.31 -16.27
CA PHE A 175 3.42 -4.74 -16.23
C PHE A 175 3.44 -5.42 -17.60
N ALA A 176 3.05 -4.72 -18.66
CA ALA A 176 3.14 -5.27 -20.02
C ALA A 176 4.58 -5.58 -20.43
N GLY A 177 5.55 -4.75 -19.96
CA GLY A 177 6.98 -4.95 -20.20
C GLY A 177 7.65 -5.95 -19.26
N GLN A 178 7.00 -6.41 -18.18
CA GLN A 178 7.61 -7.33 -17.23
C GLN A 178 7.29 -8.79 -17.57
N PRO A 179 8.29 -9.69 -17.55
CA PRO A 179 8.05 -11.13 -17.64
C PRO A 179 7.36 -11.67 -16.38
N VAL A 180 6.86 -12.90 -16.44
CA VAL A 180 6.33 -13.60 -15.28
C VAL A 180 7.47 -13.89 -14.30
N PRO A 181 7.36 -13.50 -13.00
CA PRO A 181 8.42 -13.78 -12.04
C PRO A 181 8.52 -15.28 -11.76
N ALA A 182 9.74 -15.77 -11.52
CA ALA A 182 9.99 -17.18 -11.21
C ALA A 182 9.49 -17.57 -9.81
N SER A 183 9.33 -16.60 -8.89
CA SER A 183 8.90 -16.78 -7.51
C SER A 183 8.36 -15.48 -6.93
N PHE A 184 7.49 -15.54 -5.90
CA PHE A 184 7.21 -14.38 -5.06
C PHE A 184 8.46 -13.86 -4.33
N ALA A 185 9.47 -14.70 -4.14
CA ALA A 185 10.75 -14.35 -3.51
C ALA A 185 11.80 -13.82 -4.50
N ALA A 186 11.44 -13.64 -5.79
CA ALA A 186 12.38 -13.27 -6.85
C ALA A 186 11.97 -12.00 -7.61
N LEU A 187 11.22 -11.09 -6.95
CA LEU A 187 10.85 -9.79 -7.53
C LEU A 187 10.86 -8.70 -6.45
N ASN A 188 11.01 -7.46 -6.88
CA ASN A 188 10.94 -6.31 -6.00
C ASN A 188 9.47 -5.96 -5.68
N TYR A 189 9.25 -5.42 -4.46
CA TYR A 189 7.98 -4.86 -4.05
C TYR A 189 8.16 -3.43 -3.58
N TRP A 190 7.36 -2.51 -4.10
CA TRP A 190 7.41 -1.09 -3.79
C TRP A 190 6.22 -0.66 -2.95
N GLY A 191 6.48 0.13 -1.91
CA GLY A 191 5.48 1.02 -1.33
C GLY A 191 5.47 2.29 -2.18
N VAL A 192 4.49 2.45 -3.05
CA VAL A 192 4.45 3.52 -4.06
C VAL A 192 4.31 4.93 -3.49
N HIS A 193 3.88 5.03 -2.23
CA HIS A 193 3.76 6.30 -1.50
C HIS A 193 5.05 6.66 -0.78
N ALA A 194 5.24 7.96 -0.52
CA ALA A 194 6.30 8.41 0.38
C ALA A 194 5.80 8.48 1.83
N PHE A 195 6.72 8.24 2.76
CA PHE A 195 6.50 8.38 4.20
C PHE A 195 7.64 9.14 4.83
N ALA A 196 7.36 9.88 5.92
CA ALA A 196 8.37 10.50 6.74
C ALA A 196 8.81 9.54 7.86
N PHE A 197 10.10 9.35 8.00
CA PHE A 197 10.75 8.68 9.12
C PHE A 197 11.21 9.74 10.09
N VAL A 198 10.78 9.65 11.36
CA VAL A 198 11.02 10.67 12.39
C VAL A 198 12.01 10.14 13.41
N ASN A 199 13.17 10.75 13.51
CA ASN A 199 14.24 10.33 14.40
C ASN A 199 14.06 10.84 15.85
N ALA A 200 15.00 10.50 16.74
CA ALA A 200 14.95 10.88 18.15
C ALA A 200 15.03 12.40 18.39
N ARG A 201 15.51 13.17 17.41
CA ARG A 201 15.55 14.65 17.47
C ARG A 201 14.28 15.30 16.89
N GLY A 202 13.32 14.50 16.41
CA GLY A 202 12.11 14.99 15.72
C GLY A 202 12.34 15.40 14.26
N GLU A 203 13.52 15.13 13.71
CA GLU A 203 13.82 15.41 12.30
C GLU A 203 13.12 14.41 11.40
N LYS A 204 12.53 14.90 10.31
CA LYS A 204 11.78 14.11 9.34
C LYS A 204 12.58 13.89 8.07
N GLN A 205 12.75 12.63 7.68
CA GLN A 205 13.30 12.23 6.39
C GLN A 205 12.23 11.53 5.58
N PHE A 206 11.81 12.15 4.49
CA PHE A 206 10.89 11.50 3.54
C PHE A 206 11.62 10.51 2.64
N GLY A 207 10.91 9.47 2.22
CA GLY A 207 11.41 8.51 1.25
C GLY A 207 10.34 7.55 0.77
N LYS A 208 10.67 6.81 -0.29
CA LYS A 208 9.88 5.70 -0.81
C LYS A 208 10.65 4.40 -0.59
N TRP A 209 9.95 3.38 -0.15
CA TRP A 209 10.61 2.11 0.17
C TRP A 209 10.43 1.04 -0.89
N THR A 210 11.37 0.09 -0.85
CA THR A 210 11.37 -1.12 -1.65
C THR A 210 11.77 -2.30 -0.78
N PHE A 211 11.12 -3.44 -0.96
CA PHE A 211 11.59 -4.73 -0.50
C PHE A 211 12.27 -5.43 -1.68
N GLU A 212 13.58 -5.59 -1.59
CA GLU A 212 14.40 -6.22 -2.62
C GLU A 212 14.73 -7.66 -2.21
N PRO A 213 14.53 -8.68 -3.09
CA PRO A 213 14.79 -10.06 -2.72
C PRO A 213 16.28 -10.30 -2.49
N VAL A 214 16.64 -10.94 -1.38
CA VAL A 214 18.04 -11.25 -1.04
C VAL A 214 18.68 -12.19 -2.08
N GLY A 215 17.88 -13.10 -2.65
CA GLY A 215 18.32 -13.99 -3.74
C GLY A 215 18.38 -13.35 -5.12
N GLY A 216 18.09 -12.04 -5.23
CA GLY A 216 17.99 -11.35 -6.51
C GLY A 216 16.69 -11.61 -7.26
N THR A 217 16.46 -10.86 -8.33
CA THR A 217 15.29 -11.00 -9.20
C THR A 217 15.50 -12.11 -10.24
N SER A 218 14.42 -12.85 -10.53
CA SER A 218 14.43 -13.89 -11.58
C SER A 218 13.06 -14.00 -12.21
N SER A 219 13.01 -14.25 -13.50
CA SER A 219 11.80 -14.33 -14.30
C SER A 219 11.82 -15.53 -15.22
N LEU A 220 10.65 -15.95 -15.66
CA LEU A 220 10.43 -17.01 -16.63
C LEU A 220 10.33 -16.41 -18.05
N THR A 221 10.76 -17.17 -19.04
CA THR A 221 10.36 -16.93 -20.42
C THR A 221 8.84 -17.18 -20.58
N ASP A 222 8.25 -16.71 -21.67
CA ASP A 222 6.81 -16.92 -21.92
C ASP A 222 6.46 -18.41 -22.05
N ASP A 223 7.36 -19.24 -22.62
CA ASP A 223 7.14 -20.68 -22.76
C ASP A 223 7.31 -21.42 -21.41
N GLU A 224 8.30 -21.06 -20.62
CA GLU A 224 8.41 -21.56 -19.24
C GLU A 224 7.19 -21.20 -18.39
N ALA A 225 6.69 -19.96 -18.51
CA ALA A 225 5.50 -19.52 -17.79
C ALA A 225 4.24 -20.32 -18.21
N LYS A 226 4.06 -20.53 -19.52
CA LYS A 226 2.94 -21.36 -20.04
C LYS A 226 3.01 -22.82 -19.55
N ALA A 227 4.22 -23.35 -19.37
CA ALA A 227 4.42 -24.71 -18.87
C ALA A 227 4.15 -24.86 -17.36
N ARG A 228 4.07 -23.74 -16.60
CA ARG A 228 3.77 -23.75 -15.17
C ARG A 228 2.26 -23.88 -14.91
N GLY A 229 1.92 -24.56 -13.81
CA GLY A 229 0.54 -24.60 -13.32
C GLY A 229 0.06 -23.25 -12.78
N ALA A 230 -1.27 -23.07 -12.73
CA ALA A 230 -1.91 -21.82 -12.31
C ALA A 230 -1.67 -21.40 -10.85
N ASN A 231 -0.97 -22.21 -10.05
CA ASN A 231 -0.68 -21.97 -8.62
C ASN A 231 0.83 -22.03 -8.32
N PHE A 232 1.69 -22.04 -9.33
CA PHE A 232 3.11 -22.34 -9.16
C PHE A 232 3.85 -21.35 -8.22
N LEU A 233 3.46 -20.08 -8.21
CA LEU A 233 4.06 -19.08 -7.30
C LEU A 233 3.74 -19.37 -5.83
N PHE A 234 2.52 -19.83 -5.56
CA PHE A 234 2.09 -20.17 -4.20
C PHE A 234 2.73 -21.47 -3.72
N ASP A 235 2.90 -22.44 -4.61
CA ASP A 235 3.55 -23.72 -4.31
C ASP A 235 5.06 -23.53 -4.06
N ASP A 236 5.72 -22.72 -4.89
CA ASP A 236 7.12 -22.31 -4.69
C ASP A 236 7.31 -21.58 -3.35
N LEU A 237 6.40 -20.65 -3.01
CA LEU A 237 6.47 -19.94 -1.73
C LEU A 237 6.35 -20.88 -0.52
N ARG A 238 5.43 -21.85 -0.56
CA ARG A 238 5.27 -22.85 0.50
C ARG A 238 6.51 -23.73 0.65
N GLN A 239 7.12 -24.09 -0.47
CA GLN A 239 8.33 -24.94 -0.47
C GLN A 239 9.54 -24.19 0.08
N ARG A 240 9.71 -22.90 -0.27
CA ARG A 240 10.89 -22.09 0.11
C ARG A 240 10.83 -21.53 1.52
N ALA A 241 9.66 -21.15 2.02
CA ALA A 241 9.54 -20.41 3.28
C ALA A 241 10.20 -21.13 4.48
N PRO A 242 10.03 -22.46 4.68
CA PRO A 242 10.64 -23.13 5.83
C PRO A 242 12.18 -23.11 5.86
N SER A 243 12.84 -22.96 4.71
CA SER A 243 14.32 -22.88 4.65
C SER A 243 14.86 -21.46 4.95
N GLY A 244 13.99 -20.47 5.12
CA GLY A 244 14.39 -19.07 5.28
C GLY A 244 14.89 -18.40 4.00
N SER A 245 14.76 -19.07 2.83
CA SER A 245 15.20 -18.51 1.54
C SER A 245 14.26 -17.47 0.95
N VAL A 246 13.09 -17.25 1.56
CA VAL A 246 12.17 -16.15 1.22
C VAL A 246 12.52 -14.93 2.09
N ALA A 247 13.50 -14.17 1.66
CA ALA A 247 14.03 -13.05 2.41
C ALA A 247 14.14 -11.78 1.53
N PHE A 248 13.91 -10.62 2.16
CA PHE A 248 13.93 -9.33 1.49
C PHE A 248 14.71 -8.30 2.31
N ASP A 249 15.55 -7.54 1.65
CA ASP A 249 16.12 -6.32 2.22
C ASP A 249 15.09 -5.20 2.10
N PHE A 250 14.71 -4.60 3.23
CA PHE A 250 13.86 -3.43 3.30
C PHE A 250 14.73 -2.19 3.12
N LYS A 251 14.58 -1.48 2.01
CA LYS A 251 15.36 -0.30 1.66
C LYS A 251 14.48 0.94 1.56
N LEU A 252 15.03 2.08 1.93
CA LEU A 252 14.42 3.41 1.77
C LEU A 252 15.26 4.24 0.83
N GLN A 253 14.67 4.71 -0.26
CA GLN A 253 15.24 5.74 -1.12
C GLN A 253 14.88 7.09 -0.53
N LEU A 254 15.89 7.88 -0.15
CA LEU A 254 15.73 9.14 0.56
C LEU A 254 15.35 10.27 -0.41
N ALA A 255 14.26 10.94 -0.12
CA ALA A 255 13.87 12.13 -0.88
C ALA A 255 14.73 13.34 -0.48
N GLN A 256 14.97 14.22 -1.46
CA GLN A 256 15.63 15.51 -1.28
C GLN A 256 14.60 16.65 -1.44
N PRO A 257 14.93 17.86 -0.99
CA PRO A 257 14.09 19.04 -1.23
C PRO A 257 13.77 19.21 -2.72
N GLY A 258 12.49 19.37 -3.04
CA GLY A 258 12.00 19.47 -4.42
C GLY A 258 11.54 18.14 -5.04
N ASP A 259 11.84 17.00 -4.43
CA ASP A 259 11.32 15.72 -4.91
C ASP A 259 9.80 15.59 -4.68
N LYS A 260 9.13 14.89 -5.59
CA LYS A 260 7.69 14.66 -5.55
C LYS A 260 7.35 13.56 -4.53
N ILE A 261 6.98 13.96 -3.32
CA ILE A 261 6.64 13.04 -2.22
C ILE A 261 5.13 12.82 -2.04
N ASP A 262 4.30 13.57 -2.73
CA ASP A 262 2.84 13.59 -2.64
C ASP A 262 2.15 12.91 -3.84
N SER A 263 2.84 11.99 -4.50
CA SER A 263 2.31 11.32 -5.70
C SER A 263 2.73 9.86 -5.77
N SER A 264 1.77 8.97 -5.95
CA SER A 264 1.95 7.54 -6.15
C SER A 264 2.31 7.15 -7.59
N VAL A 265 2.21 8.08 -8.55
CA VAL A 265 2.51 7.85 -9.98
C VAL A 265 3.88 8.40 -10.41
N VAL A 266 4.62 9.00 -9.49
CA VAL A 266 5.96 9.55 -9.73
C VAL A 266 6.98 8.83 -8.85
N THR A 267 8.05 8.31 -9.43
CA THR A 267 9.20 7.75 -8.69
C THR A 267 10.12 8.87 -8.19
N LEU A 268 10.91 8.60 -7.15
CA LEU A 268 12.05 9.46 -6.85
C LEU A 268 13.12 9.29 -7.93
N PRO A 269 13.96 10.31 -8.20
CA PRO A 269 15.10 10.19 -9.11
C PRO A 269 16.02 9.02 -8.72
N ASP A 270 16.58 8.32 -9.71
CA ASP A 270 17.36 7.10 -9.48
C ASP A 270 18.66 7.33 -8.73
N ASP A 271 19.22 8.55 -8.78
CA ASP A 271 20.42 8.97 -8.08
C ASP A 271 20.23 9.22 -6.59
N ARG A 272 19.00 9.15 -6.07
CA ARG A 272 18.74 9.33 -4.65
C ARG A 272 19.33 8.20 -3.83
N ARG A 273 20.00 8.57 -2.76
CA ARG A 273 20.61 7.61 -1.83
C ARG A 273 19.60 6.61 -1.31
N LYS A 274 19.97 5.32 -1.34
CA LYS A 274 19.21 4.23 -0.71
C LYS A 274 19.93 3.79 0.56
N VAL A 275 19.16 3.56 1.62
CA VAL A 275 19.64 3.05 2.91
C VAL A 275 18.89 1.77 3.27
N SER A 276 19.56 0.89 3.99
CA SER A 276 18.93 -0.34 4.48
C SER A 276 18.15 -0.04 5.76
N LEU A 277 16.86 -0.36 5.78
CA LEU A 277 16.03 -0.29 7.00
C LEU A 277 16.04 -1.62 7.78
N GLY A 278 16.43 -2.73 7.17
CA GLY A 278 16.49 -4.04 7.81
C GLY A 278 16.19 -5.18 6.86
N ARG A 279 15.93 -6.37 7.41
CA ARG A 279 15.66 -7.60 6.66
C ARG A 279 14.40 -8.29 7.15
N LEU A 280 13.55 -8.64 6.20
CA LEU A 280 12.37 -9.49 6.38
C LEU A 280 12.71 -10.93 5.95
N VAL A 281 12.35 -11.91 6.78
CA VAL A 281 12.45 -13.34 6.47
C VAL A 281 11.09 -13.99 6.69
N ILE A 282 10.55 -14.62 5.67
CA ILE A 282 9.32 -15.41 5.75
C ILE A 282 9.68 -16.85 6.15
N LYS A 283 8.99 -17.40 7.16
CA LYS A 283 9.30 -18.68 7.78
C LYS A 283 8.28 -19.78 7.48
N SER A 284 7.01 -19.41 7.31
CA SER A 284 5.98 -20.39 6.98
C SER A 284 4.82 -19.74 6.20
N VAL A 285 4.03 -20.60 5.55
CA VAL A 285 2.89 -20.20 4.72
C VAL A 285 1.67 -21.03 5.12
N ALA A 286 0.54 -20.37 5.35
CA ALA A 286 -0.76 -20.95 5.64
C ALA A 286 -1.76 -20.61 4.54
N ALA A 287 -2.90 -21.33 4.51
CA ALA A 287 -4.00 -20.97 3.62
C ALA A 287 -4.57 -19.58 3.99
N ASP A 288 -5.05 -18.85 2.98
CA ASP A 288 -5.63 -17.49 3.17
C ASP A 288 -6.88 -17.51 4.08
N SER A 289 -7.62 -18.64 4.07
CA SER A 289 -8.84 -18.81 4.87
C SER A 289 -8.62 -19.17 6.35
N THR A 290 -7.43 -19.65 6.71
CA THR A 290 -7.12 -20.14 8.07
C THR A 290 -5.89 -19.46 8.69
N GLY A 291 -5.16 -18.67 7.92
CA GLY A 291 -3.97 -17.98 8.38
C GLY A 291 -4.28 -16.70 9.18
N GLU A 292 -3.29 -16.22 9.92
CA GLU A 292 -3.40 -15.01 10.75
C GLU A 292 -3.80 -13.76 9.97
N CYS A 293 -3.61 -13.75 8.64
CA CYS A 293 -3.93 -12.60 7.79
C CYS A 293 -5.43 -12.42 7.49
N VAL A 294 -6.30 -13.35 7.89
CA VAL A 294 -7.75 -13.30 7.59
C VAL A 294 -8.39 -11.99 8.06
N GLY A 295 -8.15 -11.62 9.32
CA GLY A 295 -8.72 -10.40 9.93
C GLY A 295 -7.99 -9.10 9.59
N ILE A 296 -6.85 -9.15 8.88
CA ILE A 296 -6.02 -7.97 8.63
C ILE A 296 -6.43 -7.28 7.35
N THR A 297 -6.60 -5.95 7.39
CA THR A 297 -6.88 -5.12 6.20
C THR A 297 -5.61 -4.72 5.44
N TYR A 298 -4.47 -4.67 6.10
CA TYR A 298 -3.22 -4.10 5.58
C TYR A 298 -3.38 -2.63 5.15
N ASN A 299 -4.04 -1.85 6.00
CA ASN A 299 -4.27 -0.42 5.77
C ASN A 299 -2.94 0.36 5.93
N PRO A 300 -2.40 1.00 4.87
CA PRO A 300 -1.11 1.68 4.93
C PRO A 300 -1.10 2.96 5.78
N MET A 301 -2.26 3.36 6.32
CA MET A 301 -2.37 4.45 7.30
C MET A 301 -2.30 3.97 8.75
N VAL A 302 -2.16 2.67 9.00
CA VAL A 302 -1.82 2.12 10.31
C VAL A 302 -0.30 2.13 10.45
N LEU A 303 0.20 3.18 11.09
CA LEU A 303 1.61 3.52 11.17
C LEU A 303 2.10 3.50 12.63
N PRO A 304 3.34 3.09 12.89
CA PRO A 304 3.93 3.13 14.22
C PRO A 304 4.42 4.54 14.56
N LYS A 305 4.71 4.77 15.82
CA LYS A 305 5.46 5.96 16.24
C LYS A 305 6.75 6.07 15.42
N GLY A 306 7.07 7.29 14.97
CA GLY A 306 8.27 7.54 14.17
C GLY A 306 8.15 7.26 12.67
N VAL A 307 6.93 6.96 12.19
CA VAL A 307 6.60 6.91 10.76
C VAL A 307 5.32 7.71 10.54
N GLU A 308 5.33 8.65 9.59
CA GLU A 308 4.18 9.49 9.26
C GLU A 308 3.86 9.43 7.76
N PRO A 309 2.60 9.61 7.35
CA PRO A 309 2.24 9.62 5.95
C PRO A 309 2.70 10.91 5.27
N SER A 310 2.93 10.85 3.97
CA SER A 310 3.01 12.07 3.15
C SER A 310 1.62 12.64 2.88
N THR A 311 1.56 13.77 2.18
CA THR A 311 0.32 14.41 1.73
C THR A 311 -0.24 13.81 0.43
N ASP A 312 0.22 12.64 0.01
CA ASP A 312 -0.29 11.93 -1.17
C ASP A 312 -1.79 11.64 -1.01
N PRO A 313 -2.66 12.23 -1.87
CA PRO A 313 -4.10 12.07 -1.75
C PRO A 313 -4.56 10.62 -1.92
N MET A 314 -3.83 9.84 -2.75
CA MET A 314 -4.10 8.41 -2.91
C MET A 314 -3.83 7.63 -1.62
N LEU A 315 -2.78 7.98 -0.87
CA LEU A 315 -2.46 7.34 0.42
C LEU A 315 -3.53 7.64 1.47
N ILE A 316 -3.85 8.93 1.63
CA ILE A 316 -4.80 9.42 2.65
C ILE A 316 -6.19 8.79 2.46
N ALA A 317 -6.64 8.66 1.22
CA ALA A 317 -7.97 8.13 0.89
C ALA A 317 -8.11 6.61 1.12
N ARG A 318 -7.03 5.86 1.39
CA ARG A 318 -7.09 4.38 1.45
C ARG A 318 -7.84 3.84 2.65
N SER A 319 -7.81 4.50 3.81
CA SER A 319 -8.35 3.94 5.06
C SER A 319 -9.82 3.57 4.99
N ALA A 320 -10.68 4.44 4.46
CA ALA A 320 -12.12 4.23 4.43
C ALA A 320 -12.54 3.05 3.52
N PRO A 321 -12.09 2.93 2.26
CA PRO A 321 -12.35 1.76 1.42
C PRO A 321 -11.83 0.45 2.03
N TYR A 322 -10.70 0.46 2.74
CA TYR A 322 -10.16 -0.72 3.41
C TYR A 322 -11.09 -1.19 4.54
N ALA A 323 -11.61 -0.28 5.36
CA ALA A 323 -12.55 -0.61 6.45
C ALA A 323 -13.88 -1.16 5.91
N VAL A 324 -14.49 -0.51 4.91
CA VAL A 324 -15.72 -0.97 4.26
C VAL A 324 -15.50 -2.33 3.58
N GLY A 325 -14.37 -2.51 2.89
CA GLY A 325 -14.03 -3.78 2.23
C GLY A 325 -13.85 -4.94 3.21
N LEU A 326 -13.27 -4.69 4.39
CA LEU A 326 -13.21 -5.70 5.46
C LEU A 326 -14.61 -6.05 5.96
N GLY A 327 -15.43 -5.04 6.28
CA GLY A 327 -16.79 -5.24 6.76
C GLY A 327 -17.64 -6.09 5.80
N ARG A 328 -17.65 -5.75 4.50
CA ARG A 328 -18.33 -6.53 3.46
C ARG A 328 -17.84 -7.98 3.44
N ARG A 329 -16.54 -8.20 3.42
CA ARG A 329 -15.94 -9.53 3.36
C ARG A 329 -16.30 -10.40 4.57
N LEU A 330 -16.27 -9.85 5.79
CA LEU A 330 -16.60 -10.59 7.00
C LEU A 330 -18.08 -10.98 7.04
N VAL A 331 -18.99 -10.07 6.65
CA VAL A 331 -20.42 -10.36 6.57
C VAL A 331 -20.73 -11.41 5.51
N GLU A 332 -20.07 -11.37 4.37
CA GLU A 332 -20.23 -12.34 3.28
C GLU A 332 -19.66 -13.71 3.65
N GLY A 333 -18.49 -13.76 4.31
CA GLY A 333 -17.87 -15.01 4.76
C GLY A 333 -18.66 -15.72 5.86
N ALA A 334 -19.39 -14.97 6.70
CA ALA A 334 -20.24 -15.54 7.73
C ALA A 334 -21.51 -16.23 7.18
N LYS A 335 -21.82 -16.05 5.89
CA LYS A 335 -22.96 -16.66 5.22
C LYS A 335 -22.62 -17.97 4.48
N GLN A 336 -21.32 -18.30 4.40
CA GLN A 336 -20.82 -19.54 3.79
C GLN A 336 -20.54 -20.60 4.85
#